data_998af0095ef889e6f67447dd97bbee27
#
_entry.id   998af0095ef889e6f67447dd97bbee27
#
_cell.length_a   1.000
_cell.length_b   1.000
_cell.length_c   1.000
_cell.angle_alpha   90.00
_cell.angle_beta   90.00
_cell.angle_gamma   90.00
#
_symmetry.space_group_name_H-M   'P 1'
#
loop_
_entity.id
_entity.type
_entity.pdbx_description
1 polymer ?
#
loop_
_entity_poly.entity_id
_entity_poly.type
_entity_poly.pdbx_seq_one_letter_code
_entity_poly.pdbx_strand_id
1 'polypeptide(L)'
;VSEYMEEIIEKGWQPIHPKPPKRPKFLYYSGPNPLRRWPNARAIRDSLWKEIDTIVTCDFRMSTSGMWSDYILPACGYYEKPGIKYTMSYIPYVVVGDRAVPPLYESRHEWDIMIHLARKIQERARARGVKGFTDHIGEEHTLESFYDWLTVDGVYVEGEKGEKAALDYIMRNSALTRYTDLGEQPWQKAVEDGMVKIEKVAGIELAMMLSCMFSDFDYSEPMNQFGWFHKHKTPWPTLTGRQQFYIDHPWYMEVGEQLAVHKEPVAAGGPYPLRLTGGHNRWSQHSIFRANQPLLRLQRGSPVAYLSEADARERGISDNDRIRVYNDVGEFTPWAKISPAVQPGTLICYHAWEG
;
A
#
# COMPACT_ATOMS: atom_id res chain seq x y z
N VAL A 1 2.88 22.10 -2.48
CA VAL A 1 2.81 21.05 -3.53
C VAL A 1 1.92 21.50 -4.66
N SER A 2 0.73 22.07 -4.37
CA SER A 2 -0.18 22.56 -5.41
C SER A 2 0.41 23.73 -6.24
N GLU A 3 1.19 24.59 -5.61
CA GLU A 3 1.85 25.73 -6.25
C GLU A 3 2.88 25.33 -7.32
N TYR A 4 3.47 24.13 -7.16
CA TYR A 4 4.48 23.62 -8.10
C TYR A 4 3.92 22.57 -9.07
N MET A 5 2.67 22.15 -8.93
CA MET A 5 2.12 21.09 -9.78
C MET A 5 2.02 21.51 -11.24
N GLU A 6 1.61 22.75 -11.51
CA GLU A 6 1.54 23.27 -12.87
C GLU A 6 2.94 23.35 -13.49
N GLU A 7 3.91 23.86 -12.75
CA GLU A 7 5.31 23.93 -13.17
C GLU A 7 5.93 22.54 -13.39
N ILE A 8 5.65 21.57 -12.51
CA ILE A 8 6.10 20.18 -12.66
C ILE A 8 5.53 19.56 -13.94
N ILE A 9 4.27 19.82 -14.25
CA ILE A 9 3.61 19.32 -15.45
C ILE A 9 4.17 20.01 -16.70
N GLU A 10 4.32 21.34 -16.65
CA GLU A 10 4.82 22.13 -17.76
C GLU A 10 6.26 21.76 -18.13
N LYS A 11 7.12 21.58 -17.11
CA LYS A 11 8.52 21.19 -17.30
C LYS A 11 8.74 19.69 -17.54
N GLY A 12 7.68 18.89 -17.49
CA GLY A 12 7.78 17.45 -17.71
C GLY A 12 8.59 16.70 -16.64
N TRP A 13 8.63 17.19 -15.41
CA TRP A 13 9.38 16.59 -14.29
C TRP A 13 8.74 15.31 -13.73
N GLN A 14 7.57 14.94 -14.22
CA GLN A 14 6.93 13.65 -13.91
C GLN A 14 6.95 12.72 -15.12
N PRO A 15 8.04 12.02 -15.37
CA PRO A 15 8.11 11.07 -16.49
C PRO A 15 7.16 9.86 -16.33
N ILE A 16 6.64 9.65 -15.11
CA ILE A 16 5.80 8.50 -14.77
C ILE A 16 4.36 8.64 -15.33
N HIS A 17 3.95 9.85 -15.68
CA HIS A 17 2.60 10.10 -16.18
C HIS A 17 2.60 11.03 -17.40
N PRO A 18 3.07 10.54 -18.55
CA PRO A 18 2.73 11.25 -19.78
C PRO A 18 1.21 11.35 -19.82
N LYS A 19 0.69 12.50 -20.22
CA LYS A 19 -0.76 12.68 -20.40
C LYS A 19 -1.27 11.50 -21.22
N PRO A 20 -2.12 10.62 -20.67
CA PRO A 20 -2.52 9.43 -21.38
C PRO A 20 -3.23 9.87 -22.67
N PRO A 21 -2.91 9.27 -23.82
CA PRO A 21 -3.52 9.63 -25.10
C PRO A 21 -5.02 9.32 -25.13
N LYS A 22 -5.47 8.48 -24.20
CA LYS A 22 -6.86 8.09 -24.06
C LYS A 22 -7.27 8.08 -22.59
N ARG A 23 -8.55 8.36 -22.35
CA ARG A 23 -9.17 8.27 -21.03
C ARG A 23 -9.17 6.83 -20.55
N PRO A 24 -8.78 6.55 -19.27
CA PRO A 24 -8.90 5.19 -18.74
C PRO A 24 -10.37 4.78 -18.70
N LYS A 25 -10.66 3.58 -19.19
CA LYS A 25 -12.01 3.00 -19.26
C LYS A 25 -12.23 1.87 -18.27
N PHE A 26 -11.15 1.31 -17.75
CA PHE A 26 -11.18 0.18 -16.84
C PHE A 26 -10.28 0.47 -15.66
N LEU A 27 -10.81 0.28 -14.45
CA LEU A 27 -10.06 0.38 -13.21
C LEU A 27 -10.16 -0.94 -12.46
N TYR A 28 -9.04 -1.58 -12.25
CA TYR A 28 -8.92 -2.73 -11.36
C TYR A 28 -8.03 -2.34 -10.18
N TYR A 29 -8.49 -2.61 -8.97
CA TYR A 29 -7.67 -2.44 -7.79
C TYR A 29 -7.85 -3.59 -6.79
N SER A 30 -6.75 -3.96 -6.13
CA SER A 30 -6.69 -5.05 -5.16
C SER A 30 -6.17 -4.52 -3.83
N GLY A 31 -6.97 -4.65 -2.78
CA GLY A 31 -6.63 -4.31 -1.40
C GLY A 31 -6.75 -2.84 -0.99
N PRO A 32 -6.42 -1.81 -1.79
CA PRO A 32 -6.63 -0.43 -1.37
C PRO A 32 -8.11 -0.04 -1.35
N ASN A 33 -8.42 0.94 -0.50
CA ASN A 33 -9.75 1.55 -0.43
C ASN A 33 -9.64 3.04 -0.82
N PRO A 34 -9.52 3.34 -2.13
CA PRO A 34 -9.21 4.69 -2.61
C PRO A 34 -10.22 5.74 -2.17
N LEU A 35 -11.51 5.44 -2.15
CA LEU A 35 -12.55 6.39 -1.71
C LEU A 35 -12.53 6.69 -0.20
N ARG A 36 -11.68 5.99 0.57
CA ARG A 36 -11.42 6.32 1.99
C ARG A 36 -10.00 6.82 2.25
N ARG A 37 -9.09 6.51 1.34
CA ARG A 37 -7.66 6.82 1.52
C ARG A 37 -7.24 8.11 0.81
N TRP A 38 -7.79 8.37 -0.36
CA TRP A 38 -7.41 9.54 -1.14
C TRP A 38 -8.08 10.81 -0.60
N PRO A 39 -7.41 11.95 -0.65
CA PRO A 39 -8.01 13.21 -0.25
C PRO A 39 -9.17 13.56 -1.18
N ASN A 40 -10.19 14.23 -0.63
CA ASN A 40 -11.37 14.64 -1.37
C ASN A 40 -12.05 13.49 -2.15
N ALA A 41 -12.32 12.39 -1.45
CA ALA A 41 -12.93 11.19 -2.03
C ALA A 41 -14.26 11.47 -2.75
N ARG A 42 -15.02 12.48 -2.30
CA ARG A 42 -16.26 12.90 -2.95
C ARG A 42 -16.02 13.43 -4.36
N ALA A 43 -15.05 14.33 -4.53
CA ALA A 43 -14.71 14.83 -5.86
C ALA A 43 -14.18 13.71 -6.78
N ILE A 44 -13.37 12.79 -6.25
CA ILE A 44 -12.88 11.64 -7.01
C ILE A 44 -14.05 10.75 -7.46
N ARG A 45 -14.99 10.45 -6.58
CA ARG A 45 -16.18 9.68 -6.93
C ARG A 45 -17.02 10.39 -7.98
N ASP A 46 -17.26 11.68 -7.80
CA ASP A 46 -18.17 12.44 -8.64
C ASP A 46 -17.56 12.85 -9.99
N SER A 47 -16.23 12.77 -10.14
CA SER A 47 -15.50 12.99 -11.39
C SER A 47 -14.93 11.70 -11.98
N LEU A 48 -13.82 11.17 -11.40
CA LEU A 48 -13.10 10.04 -11.97
C LEU A 48 -13.94 8.77 -12.06
N TRP A 49 -14.65 8.41 -10.98
CA TRP A 49 -15.45 7.18 -10.96
C TRP A 49 -16.53 7.14 -12.05
N LYS A 50 -17.18 8.28 -12.30
CA LYS A 50 -18.22 8.38 -13.34
C LYS A 50 -17.69 8.29 -14.76
N GLU A 51 -16.41 8.50 -14.95
CA GLU A 51 -15.78 8.51 -16.26
C GLU A 51 -15.19 7.15 -16.65
N ILE A 52 -15.19 6.21 -15.73
CA ILE A 52 -14.66 4.86 -15.94
C ILE A 52 -15.80 3.91 -16.28
N ASP A 53 -15.69 3.22 -17.40
CA ASP A 53 -16.74 2.34 -17.92
C ASP A 53 -16.91 1.07 -17.06
N THR A 54 -15.86 0.62 -16.39
CA THR A 54 -15.89 -0.59 -15.54
C THR A 54 -14.90 -0.47 -14.38
N ILE A 55 -15.38 -0.67 -13.18
CA ILE A 55 -14.59 -0.65 -11.95
C ILE A 55 -14.69 -2.01 -11.26
N VAL A 56 -13.54 -2.62 -11.01
CA VAL A 56 -13.41 -3.93 -10.36
C VAL A 56 -12.61 -3.81 -9.09
N THR A 57 -13.17 -4.27 -7.99
CA THR A 57 -12.50 -4.39 -6.70
C THR A 57 -12.18 -5.85 -6.42
N CYS A 58 -10.94 -6.12 -5.99
CA CYS A 58 -10.54 -7.38 -5.40
C CYS A 58 -10.19 -7.13 -3.92
N ASP A 59 -11.00 -7.64 -3.00
CA ASP A 59 -10.80 -7.42 -1.56
C ASP A 59 -11.42 -8.60 -0.77
N PHE A 60 -10.91 -8.86 0.43
CA PHE A 60 -11.45 -9.88 1.32
C PHE A 60 -12.61 -9.36 2.19
N ARG A 61 -12.96 -8.08 2.05
CA ARG A 61 -14.10 -7.46 2.72
C ARG A 61 -14.78 -6.43 1.84
N MET A 62 -16.04 -6.15 2.13
CA MET A 62 -16.75 -5.06 1.49
C MET A 62 -16.23 -3.72 2.04
N SER A 63 -15.50 -2.99 1.21
CA SER A 63 -15.01 -1.63 1.53
C SER A 63 -15.92 -0.56 0.95
N THR A 64 -15.76 0.70 1.39
CA THR A 64 -16.48 1.84 0.78
C THR A 64 -16.25 1.88 -0.74
N SER A 65 -15.01 1.69 -1.20
CA SER A 65 -14.72 1.66 -2.64
C SER A 65 -15.37 0.45 -3.33
N GLY A 66 -15.44 -0.69 -2.66
CA GLY A 66 -16.13 -1.87 -3.16
C GLY A 66 -17.63 -1.62 -3.41
N MET A 67 -18.30 -0.88 -2.51
CA MET A 67 -19.71 -0.50 -2.70
C MET A 67 -19.96 0.40 -3.90
N TRP A 68 -18.94 1.04 -4.44
CA TRP A 68 -18.97 1.89 -5.63
C TRP A 68 -18.30 1.24 -6.84
N SER A 69 -18.12 -0.07 -6.82
CA SER A 69 -17.57 -0.85 -7.93
C SER A 69 -18.64 -1.64 -8.65
N ASP A 70 -18.44 -1.88 -9.95
CA ASP A 70 -19.38 -2.67 -10.77
C ASP A 70 -19.22 -4.17 -10.50
N TYR A 71 -18.00 -4.61 -10.18
CA TYR A 71 -17.69 -5.98 -9.85
C TYR A 71 -16.81 -6.08 -8.62
N ILE A 72 -17.10 -7.09 -7.80
CA ILE A 72 -16.33 -7.42 -6.62
C ILE A 72 -15.85 -8.85 -6.75
N LEU A 73 -14.53 -9.03 -6.67
CA LEU A 73 -13.88 -10.33 -6.67
C LEU A 73 -13.44 -10.63 -5.24
N PRO A 74 -14.07 -11.60 -4.57
CA PRO A 74 -13.75 -11.91 -3.17
C PRO A 74 -12.37 -12.58 -3.09
N ALA A 75 -11.44 -11.91 -2.41
CA ALA A 75 -10.11 -12.43 -2.15
C ALA A 75 -10.07 -13.25 -0.85
N CYS A 76 -9.19 -14.23 -0.81
CA CYS A 76 -8.91 -15.02 0.40
C CYS A 76 -8.31 -14.15 1.50
N GLY A 77 -8.69 -14.42 2.74
CA GLY A 77 -8.01 -13.92 3.92
C GLY A 77 -6.63 -14.58 4.11
N TYR A 78 -5.82 -14.03 5.02
CA TYR A 78 -4.44 -14.49 5.22
C TYR A 78 -4.29 -15.94 5.66
N TYR A 79 -5.27 -16.52 6.34
CA TYR A 79 -5.26 -17.91 6.76
C TYR A 79 -5.85 -18.87 5.73
N GLU A 80 -6.46 -18.34 4.69
CA GLU A 80 -7.16 -19.09 3.64
C GLU A 80 -6.27 -19.37 2.43
N LYS A 81 -5.03 -18.88 2.43
CA LYS A 81 -4.08 -18.99 1.33
C LYS A 81 -2.66 -19.16 1.82
N PRO A 82 -1.78 -19.82 1.04
CA PRO A 82 -0.36 -19.79 1.31
C PRO A 82 0.19 -18.39 1.04
N GLY A 83 1.29 -18.05 1.66
CA GLY A 83 1.89 -16.74 1.44
C GLY A 83 3.27 -16.56 2.03
N ILE A 84 4.00 -15.64 1.42
CA ILE A 84 5.31 -15.15 1.86
C ILE A 84 5.12 -13.74 2.39
N LYS A 85 5.69 -13.45 3.55
CA LYS A 85 5.76 -12.11 4.11
C LYS A 85 7.20 -11.73 4.35
N TYR A 86 7.62 -10.71 3.66
CA TYR A 86 8.87 -10.03 3.98
C TYR A 86 8.60 -9.10 5.16
N THR A 87 9.32 -9.34 6.25
CA THR A 87 9.28 -8.44 7.39
C THR A 87 10.00 -7.16 6.98
N MET A 88 9.26 -6.10 6.77
CA MET A 88 9.82 -4.84 6.29
C MET A 88 11.01 -4.39 7.14
N SER A 89 12.15 -4.31 6.51
CA SER A 89 13.35 -3.54 6.85
C SER A 89 14.08 -3.82 8.18
N TYR A 90 13.48 -4.44 9.16
CA TYR A 90 14.08 -4.47 10.51
C TYR A 90 14.39 -5.86 11.03
N ILE A 91 13.90 -6.89 10.37
CA ILE A 91 14.07 -8.27 10.82
C ILE A 91 14.53 -9.12 9.63
N PRO A 92 15.67 -9.81 9.75
CA PRO A 92 16.26 -10.56 8.64
C PRO A 92 15.62 -11.95 8.46
N TYR A 93 14.31 -11.97 8.38
CA TYR A 93 13.54 -13.19 8.17
C TYR A 93 12.49 -12.99 7.09
N VAL A 94 12.27 -14.03 6.30
CA VAL A 94 11.07 -14.20 5.49
C VAL A 94 10.13 -15.13 6.25
N VAL A 95 8.95 -14.66 6.57
CA VAL A 95 7.92 -15.46 7.22
C VAL A 95 7.06 -16.11 6.15
N VAL A 96 6.84 -17.39 6.27
CA VAL A 96 5.99 -18.16 5.36
C VAL A 96 4.84 -18.81 6.12
N GLY A 97 3.74 -19.05 5.44
CA GLY A 97 2.62 -19.77 5.99
C GLY A 97 1.88 -20.52 4.90
N ASP A 98 1.55 -21.76 5.14
CA ASP A 98 0.64 -22.49 4.28
C ASP A 98 -0.81 -22.17 4.66
N ARG A 99 -1.75 -22.65 3.87
CA ARG A 99 -3.19 -22.51 4.13
C ARG A 99 -3.56 -23.19 5.44
N ALA A 100 -4.13 -22.45 6.37
CA ALA A 100 -4.58 -22.98 7.66
C ALA A 100 -6.06 -23.41 7.65
N VAL A 101 -6.88 -22.76 6.83
CA VAL A 101 -8.31 -23.02 6.68
C VAL A 101 -8.72 -22.93 5.20
N PRO A 102 -9.76 -23.65 4.76
CA PRO A 102 -10.25 -23.50 3.40
C PRO A 102 -10.78 -22.10 3.15
N PRO A 103 -10.74 -21.62 1.90
CA PRO A 103 -11.35 -20.35 1.51
C PRO A 103 -12.84 -20.30 1.88
N LEU A 104 -13.30 -19.15 2.36
CA LEU A 104 -14.69 -18.92 2.67
C LEU A 104 -15.49 -18.64 1.39
N TYR A 105 -16.59 -19.36 1.21
CA TYR A 105 -17.51 -19.20 0.08
C TYR A 105 -16.80 -19.22 -1.28
N GLU A 106 -16.93 -18.16 -2.07
CA GLU A 106 -16.35 -18.01 -3.40
C GLU A 106 -15.00 -17.28 -3.39
N SER A 107 -14.43 -17.03 -2.21
CA SER A 107 -13.14 -16.34 -2.11
C SER A 107 -12.02 -17.16 -2.76
N ARG A 108 -11.14 -16.45 -3.45
CA ARG A 108 -10.00 -17.04 -4.15
C ARG A 108 -8.72 -16.27 -3.83
N HIS A 109 -7.60 -16.96 -3.92
CA HIS A 109 -6.32 -16.28 -3.89
C HIS A 109 -6.17 -15.33 -5.07
N GLU A 110 -5.53 -14.18 -4.88
CA GLU A 110 -5.34 -13.18 -5.94
C GLU A 110 -4.56 -13.75 -7.13
N TRP A 111 -3.63 -14.67 -6.87
CA TRP A 111 -2.96 -15.42 -7.93
C TRP A 111 -3.97 -16.14 -8.83
N ASP A 112 -4.86 -16.92 -8.25
CA ASP A 112 -5.88 -17.68 -8.95
C ASP A 112 -6.82 -16.76 -9.76
N ILE A 113 -7.24 -15.65 -9.16
CA ILE A 113 -8.04 -14.63 -9.84
C ILE A 113 -7.33 -14.10 -11.09
N MET A 114 -6.05 -13.75 -10.96
CA MET A 114 -5.27 -13.20 -12.07
C MET A 114 -5.04 -14.21 -13.19
N ILE A 115 -4.75 -15.45 -12.86
CA ILE A 115 -4.55 -16.52 -13.85
C ILE A 115 -5.85 -16.81 -14.60
N HIS A 116 -6.98 -16.85 -13.92
CA HIS A 116 -8.29 -16.99 -14.58
C HIS A 116 -8.61 -15.82 -15.50
N LEU A 117 -8.32 -14.59 -15.09
CA LEU A 117 -8.49 -13.42 -15.94
C LEU A 117 -7.60 -13.48 -17.19
N ALA A 118 -6.33 -13.84 -17.02
CA ALA A 118 -5.39 -13.98 -18.13
C ALA A 118 -5.88 -15.03 -19.16
N ARG A 119 -6.37 -16.17 -18.68
CA ARG A 119 -6.98 -17.19 -19.55
C ARG A 119 -8.17 -16.62 -20.35
N LYS A 120 -9.07 -15.93 -19.67
CA LYS A 120 -10.24 -15.34 -20.35
C LYS A 120 -9.88 -14.23 -21.33
N ILE A 121 -8.86 -13.44 -21.04
CA ILE A 121 -8.33 -12.44 -21.96
C ILE A 121 -7.80 -13.13 -23.22
N GLN A 122 -6.96 -14.14 -23.06
CA GLN A 122 -6.40 -14.90 -24.19
C GLN A 122 -7.48 -15.57 -25.04
N GLU A 123 -8.43 -16.28 -24.42
CA GLU A 123 -9.56 -16.91 -25.11
C GLU A 123 -10.34 -15.88 -25.96
N ARG A 124 -10.64 -14.72 -25.38
CA ARG A 124 -11.38 -13.66 -26.06
C ARG A 124 -10.56 -12.95 -27.13
N ALA A 125 -9.27 -12.78 -26.92
CA ALA A 125 -8.35 -12.21 -27.89
C ALA A 125 -8.30 -13.10 -29.14
N ARG A 126 -8.10 -14.40 -28.97
CA ARG A 126 -8.14 -15.39 -30.05
C ARG A 126 -9.48 -15.40 -30.79
N ALA A 127 -10.59 -15.44 -30.07
CA ALA A 127 -11.93 -15.44 -30.65
C ALA A 127 -12.26 -14.16 -31.47
N ARG A 128 -11.62 -13.04 -31.13
CA ARG A 128 -11.82 -11.75 -31.79
C ARG A 128 -10.71 -11.38 -32.80
N GLY A 129 -9.72 -12.24 -32.97
CA GLY A 129 -8.56 -11.97 -33.84
C GLY A 129 -7.68 -10.83 -33.37
N VAL A 130 -7.70 -10.52 -32.07
CA VAL A 130 -6.86 -9.47 -31.46
C VAL A 130 -5.54 -10.07 -31.02
N LYS A 131 -4.46 -9.80 -31.73
CA LYS A 131 -3.14 -10.36 -31.42
C LYS A 131 -2.50 -9.72 -30.20
N GLY A 132 -2.56 -8.40 -30.08
CA GLY A 132 -1.93 -7.65 -29.02
C GLY A 132 -2.13 -6.14 -29.19
N PHE A 133 -1.30 -5.37 -28.56
CA PHE A 133 -1.26 -3.91 -28.67
C PHE A 133 0.16 -3.39 -28.45
N THR A 134 0.43 -2.22 -28.99
CA THR A 134 1.65 -1.46 -28.72
C THR A 134 1.34 -0.41 -27.63
N ASP A 135 2.14 -0.34 -26.59
CA ASP A 135 1.94 0.64 -25.54
C ASP A 135 2.47 2.04 -25.90
N HIS A 136 2.39 2.98 -24.95
CA HIS A 136 2.77 4.38 -25.17
C HIS A 136 4.28 4.61 -25.28
N ILE A 137 5.11 3.65 -24.90
CA ILE A 137 6.56 3.71 -25.07
C ILE A 137 7.03 2.89 -26.27
N GLY A 138 6.10 2.28 -27.02
CA GLY A 138 6.38 1.53 -28.24
C GLY A 138 6.66 0.04 -28.01
N GLU A 139 6.42 -0.49 -26.81
CA GLU A 139 6.57 -1.91 -26.53
C GLU A 139 5.36 -2.71 -27.01
N GLU A 140 5.62 -3.86 -27.62
CA GLU A 140 4.59 -4.77 -28.11
C GLU A 140 4.17 -5.77 -27.03
N HIS A 141 2.86 -5.86 -26.80
CA HIS A 141 2.26 -6.78 -25.84
C HIS A 141 1.33 -7.76 -26.56
N THR A 142 1.52 -9.05 -26.32
CA THR A 142 0.66 -10.09 -26.89
C THR A 142 -0.54 -10.36 -25.99
N LEU A 143 -1.72 -10.51 -26.60
CA LEU A 143 -2.93 -10.95 -25.91
C LEU A 143 -3.33 -12.36 -26.28
N GLU A 144 -3.02 -12.81 -27.51
CA GLU A 144 -3.35 -14.16 -27.99
C GLU A 144 -2.54 -15.28 -27.33
N SER A 145 -1.44 -14.95 -26.64
CA SER A 145 -0.60 -15.85 -25.85
C SER A 145 -0.35 -15.35 -24.43
N PHE A 146 -1.18 -14.45 -23.93
CA PHE A 146 -0.99 -13.80 -22.63
C PHE A 146 -1.00 -14.80 -21.46
N TYR A 147 -1.94 -15.73 -21.45
CA TYR A 147 -2.02 -16.79 -20.44
C TYR A 147 -0.83 -17.74 -20.51
N ASP A 148 -0.46 -18.17 -21.74
CA ASP A 148 0.67 -19.08 -21.94
C ASP A 148 1.97 -18.45 -21.44
N TRP A 149 2.17 -17.17 -21.79
CA TRP A 149 3.32 -16.39 -21.30
C TRP A 149 3.31 -16.22 -19.78
N LEU A 150 2.18 -15.84 -19.18
CA LEU A 150 2.08 -15.61 -17.73
C LEU A 150 2.26 -16.90 -16.93
N THR A 151 1.80 -18.01 -17.45
CA THR A 151 1.91 -19.33 -16.78
C THR A 151 3.21 -20.07 -17.12
N VAL A 152 4.08 -19.48 -17.93
CA VAL A 152 5.30 -20.13 -18.44
C VAL A 152 4.96 -21.50 -19.03
N ASP A 153 4.10 -21.49 -20.05
CA ASP A 153 3.59 -22.68 -20.75
C ASP A 153 3.02 -23.76 -19.82
N GLY A 154 2.28 -23.33 -18.80
CA GLY A 154 1.53 -24.24 -17.93
C GLY A 154 2.27 -24.69 -16.65
N VAL A 155 3.39 -24.05 -16.31
CA VAL A 155 4.07 -24.30 -15.02
C VAL A 155 3.31 -23.63 -13.86
N TYR A 156 2.90 -22.37 -14.03
CA TYR A 156 2.24 -21.56 -12.99
C TYR A 156 0.75 -21.42 -13.28
N VAL A 157 0.03 -22.52 -13.26
CA VAL A 157 -1.40 -22.59 -13.56
C VAL A 157 -2.27 -22.17 -12.36
N GLU A 158 -3.59 -22.23 -12.53
CA GLU A 158 -4.54 -22.02 -11.48
C GLU A 158 -4.46 -23.09 -10.39
N GLY A 159 -4.98 -22.72 -9.23
CA GLY A 159 -5.13 -23.60 -8.09
C GLY A 159 -3.84 -23.77 -7.28
N GLU A 160 -3.95 -24.52 -6.22
CA GLU A 160 -2.91 -24.66 -5.18
C GLU A 160 -1.55 -25.13 -5.72
N LYS A 161 -1.56 -26.03 -6.70
CA LYS A 161 -0.32 -26.52 -7.31
C LYS A 161 0.49 -25.41 -7.99
N GLY A 162 -0.16 -24.61 -8.81
CA GLY A 162 0.48 -23.50 -9.51
C GLY A 162 0.87 -22.36 -8.56
N GLU A 163 0.03 -22.11 -7.56
CA GLU A 163 0.30 -21.16 -6.49
C GLU A 163 1.57 -21.51 -5.71
N LYS A 164 1.70 -22.75 -5.27
CA LYS A 164 2.91 -23.24 -4.58
C LYS A 164 4.15 -23.23 -5.48
N ALA A 165 4.00 -23.56 -6.76
CA ALA A 165 5.08 -23.45 -7.73
C ALA A 165 5.55 -21.99 -7.90
N ALA A 166 4.63 -21.02 -7.93
CA ALA A 166 4.99 -19.61 -7.99
C ALA A 166 5.70 -19.12 -6.72
N LEU A 167 5.25 -19.55 -5.56
CA LEU A 167 5.90 -19.24 -4.28
C LEU A 167 7.31 -19.85 -4.20
N ASP A 168 7.47 -21.07 -4.67
CA ASP A 168 8.77 -21.73 -4.77
C ASP A 168 9.73 -20.98 -5.71
N TYR A 169 9.23 -20.53 -6.86
CA TYR A 169 9.99 -19.69 -7.79
C TYR A 169 10.43 -18.37 -7.15
N ILE A 170 9.52 -17.69 -6.43
CA ILE A 170 9.84 -16.45 -5.73
C ILE A 170 10.94 -16.70 -4.70
N MET A 171 10.84 -17.77 -3.93
CA MET A 171 11.84 -18.13 -2.92
C MET A 171 13.21 -18.37 -3.54
N ARG A 172 13.29 -19.08 -4.67
CA ARG A 172 14.56 -19.36 -5.38
C ARG A 172 15.20 -18.12 -5.98
N ASN A 173 14.38 -17.20 -6.48
CA ASN A 173 14.85 -16.07 -7.29
C ASN A 173 14.82 -14.73 -6.55
N SER A 174 14.39 -14.71 -5.30
CA SER A 174 14.43 -13.50 -4.49
C SER A 174 15.87 -13.13 -4.14
N ALA A 175 16.20 -11.87 -4.32
CA ALA A 175 17.48 -11.33 -3.86
C ALA A 175 17.68 -11.50 -2.34
N LEU A 176 16.58 -11.61 -1.57
CA LEU A 176 16.62 -11.81 -0.12
C LEU A 176 17.03 -13.23 0.29
N THR A 177 16.69 -14.21 -0.50
CA THR A 177 16.94 -15.62 -0.20
C THR A 177 18.08 -16.24 -1.06
N ARG A 178 18.61 -15.45 -1.99
CA ARG A 178 19.63 -15.87 -2.97
C ARG A 178 20.84 -16.60 -2.38
N TYR A 179 21.25 -16.23 -1.17
CA TYR A 179 22.43 -16.82 -0.51
C TYR A 179 22.08 -17.76 0.64
N THR A 180 20.78 -18.02 0.82
CA THR A 180 20.28 -18.94 1.84
C THR A 180 20.07 -20.31 1.19
N ASP A 181 20.60 -21.35 1.78
CA ASP A 181 20.36 -22.72 1.32
C ASP A 181 18.92 -23.12 1.68
N LEU A 182 18.07 -23.17 0.67
CA LEU A 182 16.66 -23.56 0.77
C LEU A 182 16.42 -25.00 0.31
N GLY A 183 17.47 -25.74 -0.07
CA GLY A 183 17.38 -27.10 -0.59
C GLY A 183 16.66 -27.19 -1.95
N GLU A 184 16.24 -28.41 -2.31
CA GLU A 184 15.58 -28.66 -3.60
C GLU A 184 14.12 -28.21 -3.65
N GLN A 185 13.45 -28.12 -2.50
CA GLN A 185 12.04 -27.70 -2.37
C GLN A 185 11.92 -26.51 -1.40
N PRO A 186 12.30 -25.30 -1.85
CA PRO A 186 12.36 -24.12 -0.99
C PRO A 186 11.07 -23.79 -0.25
N TRP A 187 9.93 -23.90 -0.91
CA TRP A 187 8.64 -23.65 -0.29
C TRP A 187 8.36 -24.66 0.83
N GLN A 188 8.53 -25.94 0.54
CA GLN A 188 8.27 -27.03 1.50
C GLN A 188 9.13 -26.85 2.76
N LYS A 189 10.43 -26.63 2.55
CA LYS A 189 11.38 -26.40 3.64
C LYS A 189 11.01 -25.16 4.46
N ALA A 190 10.66 -24.05 3.81
CA ALA A 190 10.29 -22.83 4.47
C ALA A 190 9.02 -22.98 5.31
N VAL A 191 8.04 -23.75 4.84
CA VAL A 191 6.81 -24.06 5.60
C VAL A 191 7.11 -24.93 6.84
N GLU A 192 7.97 -25.94 6.69
CA GLU A 192 8.39 -26.79 7.82
C GLU A 192 9.13 -25.99 8.90
N ASP A 193 10.00 -25.08 8.49
CA ASP A 193 10.78 -24.22 9.39
C ASP A 193 9.93 -23.03 9.93
N GLY A 194 8.82 -22.69 9.28
CA GLY A 194 7.93 -21.55 9.60
C GLY A 194 8.48 -20.18 9.20
N MET A 195 9.79 -20.06 9.01
CA MET A 195 10.47 -18.86 8.59
C MET A 195 11.81 -19.19 7.90
N VAL A 196 12.25 -18.30 7.04
CA VAL A 196 13.58 -18.38 6.43
C VAL A 196 14.43 -17.23 6.95
N LYS A 197 15.58 -17.58 7.53
CA LYS A 197 16.59 -16.62 7.92
C LYS A 197 17.33 -16.11 6.68
N ILE A 198 17.42 -14.79 6.55
CA ILE A 198 18.23 -14.17 5.50
C ILE A 198 19.68 -14.14 5.99
N GLU A 199 20.51 -15.01 5.45
CA GLU A 199 21.90 -15.14 5.95
C GLU A 199 22.84 -14.09 5.37
N LYS A 200 22.64 -13.74 4.10
CA LYS A 200 23.45 -12.75 3.41
C LYS A 200 22.66 -12.10 2.30
N VAL A 201 22.84 -10.82 2.12
CA VAL A 201 22.31 -10.08 0.99
C VAL A 201 23.46 -9.49 0.20
N ALA A 202 23.45 -9.67 -1.12
CA ALA A 202 24.44 -9.06 -1.98
C ALA A 202 24.02 -7.64 -2.32
N GLY A 203 24.88 -6.69 -1.94
CA GLY A 203 24.91 -5.38 -2.55
C GLY A 203 23.83 -4.39 -2.15
N ILE A 204 24.02 -3.22 -2.68
CA ILE A 204 23.22 -2.01 -2.53
C ILE A 204 21.87 -2.10 -3.27
N GLU A 205 21.68 -3.08 -4.10
CA GLU A 205 20.52 -3.22 -5.00
C GLU A 205 19.17 -3.22 -4.29
N LEU A 206 19.17 -3.50 -3.00
CA LEU A 206 17.95 -3.51 -2.15
C LEU A 206 17.87 -2.31 -1.20
N ALA A 207 18.67 -1.30 -1.43
CA ALA A 207 18.86 -0.14 -0.56
C ALA A 207 17.58 0.58 -0.13
N MET A 208 16.61 0.62 -0.97
CA MET A 208 15.46 1.51 -0.79
C MET A 208 14.43 1.00 0.22
N MET A 209 14.35 -0.30 0.48
CA MET A 209 13.26 -0.85 1.29
C MET A 209 13.69 -1.63 2.53
N LEU A 210 14.97 -1.95 2.67
CA LEU A 210 15.44 -2.93 3.66
C LEU A 210 16.73 -2.45 4.33
N SER A 211 16.60 -1.41 5.13
CA SER A 211 17.74 -0.81 5.85
C SER A 211 18.51 -1.79 6.74
N CYS A 212 17.88 -2.88 7.17
CA CYS A 212 18.54 -3.97 7.87
C CYS A 212 19.57 -4.70 7.01
N MET A 213 19.43 -4.68 5.68
CA MET A 213 20.33 -5.38 4.77
C MET A 213 21.66 -4.68 4.54
N PHE A 214 21.78 -3.46 5.04
CA PHE A 214 23.02 -2.72 5.10
C PHE A 214 23.71 -2.82 6.45
N SER A 215 23.22 -3.67 7.33
CA SER A 215 23.95 -4.13 8.50
C SER A 215 24.59 -5.47 8.19
N ASP A 216 25.78 -5.72 8.70
CA ASP A 216 26.27 -7.08 8.81
C ASP A 216 25.33 -7.82 9.76
N PHE A 217 24.69 -8.88 9.26
CA PHE A 217 23.79 -9.68 10.07
C PHE A 217 24.56 -10.53 11.08
N ASP A 218 25.05 -9.89 12.12
CA ASP A 218 25.44 -10.60 13.31
C ASP A 218 24.27 -10.55 14.31
N TYR A 219 23.64 -11.68 14.53
CA TYR A 219 22.49 -11.79 15.42
C TYR A 219 22.87 -11.67 16.89
N SER A 220 24.15 -11.69 17.20
CA SER A 220 24.66 -11.44 18.55
C SER A 220 24.75 -9.97 18.89
N GLU A 221 24.67 -9.08 17.91
CA GLU A 221 24.74 -7.63 18.08
C GLU A 221 23.39 -6.96 17.77
N PRO A 222 23.09 -5.81 18.40
CA PRO A 222 21.97 -5.00 18.02
C PRO A 222 22.08 -4.58 16.55
N MET A 223 20.96 -4.69 15.82
CA MET A 223 20.91 -4.27 14.43
C MET A 223 21.16 -2.77 14.33
N ASN A 224 22.18 -2.38 13.58
CA ASN A 224 22.49 -1.01 13.25
C ASN A 224 22.09 -0.73 11.79
N GLN A 225 21.06 0.06 11.59
CA GLN A 225 20.65 0.49 10.26
C GLN A 225 21.82 1.19 9.56
N PHE A 226 22.03 0.81 8.29
CA PHE A 226 23.13 1.35 7.49
C PHE A 226 24.55 1.06 8.03
N GLY A 227 24.68 0.16 8.99
CA GLY A 227 25.97 -0.26 9.54
C GLY A 227 26.95 -0.74 8.52
N TRP A 228 26.47 -1.34 7.44
CA TRP A 228 27.26 -1.79 6.30
C TRP A 228 28.15 -0.66 5.73
N PHE A 229 27.54 0.49 5.42
CA PHE A 229 28.30 1.63 4.86
C PHE A 229 29.37 2.13 5.80
N HIS A 230 29.08 2.15 7.08
CA HIS A 230 30.03 2.58 8.11
C HIS A 230 31.17 1.58 8.30
N LYS A 231 30.85 0.27 8.38
CA LYS A 231 31.82 -0.79 8.67
C LYS A 231 32.70 -1.08 7.46
N HIS A 232 32.14 -1.23 6.28
CA HIS A 232 32.85 -1.58 5.06
C HIS A 232 33.30 -0.40 4.22
N LYS A 233 32.97 0.84 4.63
CA LYS A 233 33.30 2.06 3.88
C LYS A 233 32.80 2.03 2.43
N THR A 234 31.73 1.29 2.19
CA THR A 234 31.08 1.23 0.89
C THR A 234 30.49 2.60 0.54
N PRO A 235 30.65 3.11 -0.68
CA PRO A 235 30.00 4.35 -1.08
C PRO A 235 28.48 4.29 -0.95
N TRP A 236 27.89 5.38 -0.50
CA TRP A 236 26.44 5.54 -0.48
C TRP A 236 25.88 5.67 -1.91
N PRO A 237 24.64 5.25 -2.17
CA PRO A 237 24.00 5.42 -3.48
C PRO A 237 23.53 6.85 -3.71
N THR A 238 24.45 7.80 -3.58
CA THR A 238 24.28 9.23 -3.81
C THR A 238 25.30 9.70 -4.83
N LEU A 239 25.10 10.85 -5.44
CA LEU A 239 26.04 11.37 -6.42
C LEU A 239 27.48 11.53 -5.87
N THR A 240 27.58 11.88 -4.59
CA THR A 240 28.89 12.05 -3.92
C THR A 240 29.47 10.76 -3.34
N GLY A 241 28.68 9.68 -3.30
CA GLY A 241 29.03 8.44 -2.62
C GLY A 241 29.07 8.56 -1.08
N ARG A 242 28.54 9.64 -0.51
CA ARG A 242 28.54 9.93 0.92
C ARG A 242 27.13 10.09 1.45
N GLN A 243 26.92 9.82 2.73
CA GLN A 243 25.73 10.30 3.41
C GLN A 243 25.76 11.83 3.40
N GLN A 244 24.71 12.44 2.93
CA GLN A 244 24.68 13.90 2.74
C GLN A 244 23.34 14.48 3.21
N PHE A 245 23.40 15.72 3.72
CA PHE A 245 22.23 16.51 4.09
C PHE A 245 21.79 17.45 2.97
N TYR A 246 22.64 17.59 1.94
CA TYR A 246 22.38 18.40 0.77
C TYR A 246 21.93 17.49 -0.37
N ILE A 247 20.76 17.74 -0.93
CA ILE A 247 20.22 16.98 -2.06
C ILE A 247 20.69 17.66 -3.34
N ASP A 248 21.73 17.11 -3.94
CA ASP A 248 22.37 17.63 -5.15
C ASP A 248 21.67 17.21 -6.45
N HIS A 249 20.39 16.89 -6.36
CA HIS A 249 19.58 16.60 -7.54
C HIS A 249 19.13 17.92 -8.20
N PRO A 250 19.28 18.07 -9.54
CA PRO A 250 18.95 19.30 -10.23
C PRO A 250 17.58 19.88 -9.91
N TRP A 251 16.55 19.05 -9.83
CA TRP A 251 15.19 19.50 -9.54
C TRP A 251 15.05 20.11 -8.13
N TYR A 252 15.71 19.52 -7.13
CA TYR A 252 15.71 20.09 -5.78
C TYR A 252 16.47 21.41 -5.71
N MET A 253 17.56 21.51 -6.48
CA MET A 253 18.34 22.75 -6.55
C MET A 253 17.57 23.88 -7.25
N GLU A 254 16.85 23.54 -8.32
CA GLU A 254 16.06 24.49 -9.10
C GLU A 254 14.93 25.15 -8.29
N VAL A 255 14.27 24.36 -7.43
CA VAL A 255 13.18 24.85 -6.56
C VAL A 255 13.65 25.25 -5.15
N GLY A 256 14.96 25.27 -4.89
CA GLY A 256 15.51 25.68 -3.59
C GLY A 256 15.27 24.72 -2.44
N GLU A 257 14.97 23.44 -2.74
CA GLU A 257 14.66 22.39 -1.75
C GLU A 257 15.85 21.46 -1.45
N GLN A 258 17.05 21.84 -1.85
CA GLN A 258 18.26 21.04 -1.69
C GLN A 258 18.73 20.89 -0.22
N LEU A 259 18.27 21.74 0.67
CA LEU A 259 18.56 21.66 2.10
C LEU A 259 17.29 21.48 2.92
N ALA A 260 17.34 20.62 3.90
CA ALA A 260 16.29 20.49 4.90
C ALA A 260 16.34 21.68 5.86
N VAL A 261 15.60 22.73 5.54
CA VAL A 261 15.45 23.93 6.36
C VAL A 261 14.03 24.04 6.90
N HIS A 262 13.87 24.73 8.03
CA HIS A 262 12.54 25.01 8.54
C HIS A 262 11.76 25.87 7.54
N LYS A 263 10.56 25.45 7.25
CA LYS A 263 9.57 26.23 6.50
C LYS A 263 8.28 26.28 7.30
N GLU A 264 7.63 27.42 7.26
CA GLU A 264 6.31 27.51 7.85
C GLU A 264 5.38 26.49 7.19
N PRO A 265 4.60 25.73 8.00
CA PRO A 265 3.64 24.81 7.44
C PRO A 265 2.63 25.56 6.59
N VAL A 266 2.17 24.92 5.52
CA VAL A 266 1.05 25.45 4.72
C VAL A 266 -0.09 25.78 5.68
N ALA A 267 -0.65 26.97 5.55
CA ALA A 267 -1.77 27.39 6.37
C ALA A 267 -2.89 26.35 6.30
N ALA A 268 -3.08 25.62 7.37
CA ALA A 268 -4.10 24.59 7.47
C ALA A 268 -5.34 25.16 8.14
N GLY A 269 -6.52 24.67 7.73
CA GLY A 269 -7.78 24.99 8.39
C GLY A 269 -8.66 26.00 7.65
N GLY A 270 -8.12 26.78 6.71
CA GLY A 270 -8.91 27.81 6.02
C GLY A 270 -9.64 28.73 7.01
N PRO A 271 -10.94 29.04 6.79
CA PRO A 271 -11.73 29.91 7.68
C PRO A 271 -12.25 29.20 8.94
N TYR A 272 -11.96 27.92 9.11
CA TYR A 272 -12.50 27.12 10.20
C TYR A 272 -11.67 27.26 11.49
N PRO A 273 -12.34 27.34 12.68
CA PRO A 273 -11.67 27.60 13.94
C PRO A 273 -10.91 26.40 14.49
N LEU A 274 -11.19 25.19 14.02
CA LEU A 274 -10.54 23.97 14.49
C LEU A 274 -9.70 23.32 13.40
N ARG A 275 -8.50 22.92 13.77
CA ARG A 275 -7.61 22.13 12.92
C ARG A 275 -7.83 20.64 13.20
N LEU A 276 -8.28 19.89 12.18
CA LEU A 276 -8.38 18.43 12.26
C LEU A 276 -7.00 17.79 12.07
N THR A 277 -6.60 16.96 13.02
CA THR A 277 -5.44 16.08 12.87
C THR A 277 -5.83 14.63 13.10
N GLY A 278 -5.07 13.72 12.55
CA GLY A 278 -5.28 12.30 12.67
C GLY A 278 -4.13 11.58 13.35
N GLY A 279 -4.27 10.28 13.49
CA GLY A 279 -3.24 9.41 14.05
C GLY A 279 -3.64 7.95 13.93
N HIS A 280 -2.76 7.08 14.39
CA HIS A 280 -2.99 5.65 14.41
C HIS A 280 -3.76 5.25 15.66
N ASN A 281 -4.73 4.38 15.48
CA ASN A 281 -5.46 3.81 16.60
C ASN A 281 -4.62 2.69 17.26
N ARG A 282 -4.71 2.58 18.58
CA ARG A 282 -3.98 1.61 19.36
C ARG A 282 -4.35 0.16 19.05
N TRP A 283 -5.62 -0.10 18.74
CA TRP A 283 -6.20 -1.44 18.69
C TRP A 283 -6.48 -1.95 17.27
N SER A 284 -5.99 -1.26 16.28
CA SER A 284 -6.12 -1.66 14.88
C SER A 284 -4.90 -1.25 14.08
N GLN A 285 -4.60 -2.03 13.06
CA GLN A 285 -3.60 -1.64 12.08
C GLN A 285 -4.33 -1.05 10.87
N HIS A 286 -4.28 0.26 10.72
CA HIS A 286 -5.07 0.99 9.72
C HIS A 286 -6.55 0.59 9.79
N SER A 287 -7.14 0.10 8.72
CA SER A 287 -8.52 -0.37 8.66
C SER A 287 -8.71 -1.85 9.04
N ILE A 288 -7.62 -2.58 9.29
CA ILE A 288 -7.70 -3.99 9.68
C ILE A 288 -8.33 -4.10 11.07
N PHE A 289 -9.20 -5.09 11.25
CA PHE A 289 -9.96 -5.37 12.47
C PHE A 289 -11.04 -4.34 12.86
N ARG A 290 -11.33 -3.35 12.01
CA ARG A 290 -12.39 -2.36 12.29
C ARG A 290 -13.80 -2.96 12.38
N ALA A 291 -14.04 -4.12 11.77
CA ALA A 291 -15.28 -4.85 11.89
C ALA A 291 -15.29 -5.87 13.05
N ASN A 292 -14.17 -6.06 13.74
CA ASN A 292 -14.07 -7.02 14.84
C ASN A 292 -14.75 -6.47 16.10
N GLN A 293 -15.87 -7.05 16.50
CA GLN A 293 -16.70 -6.57 17.62
C GLN A 293 -15.97 -6.49 18.96
N PRO A 294 -15.16 -7.48 19.38
CA PRO A 294 -14.33 -7.35 20.59
C PRO A 294 -13.40 -6.15 20.56
N LEU A 295 -12.70 -5.92 19.43
CA LEU A 295 -11.80 -4.78 19.27
C LEU A 295 -12.54 -3.45 19.20
N LEU A 296 -13.71 -3.40 18.56
CA LEU A 296 -14.57 -2.21 18.55
C LEU A 296 -14.99 -1.80 19.96
N ARG A 297 -15.32 -2.77 20.84
CA ARG A 297 -15.67 -2.48 22.24
C ARG A 297 -14.53 -1.81 22.99
N LEU A 298 -13.28 -2.21 22.74
CA LEU A 298 -12.09 -1.57 23.33
C LEU A 298 -11.90 -0.12 22.83
N GLN A 299 -12.50 0.22 21.72
CA GLN A 299 -12.42 1.53 21.05
C GLN A 299 -13.73 2.31 21.13
N ARG A 300 -14.59 2.03 22.10
CA ARG A 300 -15.91 2.62 22.24
C ARG A 300 -16.92 2.30 21.12
N GLY A 301 -16.63 1.30 20.29
CA GLY A 301 -17.54 0.81 19.26
C GLY A 301 -17.73 1.67 18.02
N SER A 302 -17.16 2.89 17.97
CA SER A 302 -17.43 3.84 16.88
C SER A 302 -16.35 4.92 16.75
N PRO A 303 -16.37 5.72 15.69
CA PRO A 303 -15.47 6.86 15.54
C PRO A 303 -15.60 7.85 16.69
N VAL A 304 -14.46 8.27 17.23
CA VAL A 304 -14.37 9.25 18.31
C VAL A 304 -13.51 10.42 17.83
N ALA A 305 -13.97 11.62 18.11
CA ALA A 305 -13.20 12.85 17.92
C ALA A 305 -12.85 13.45 19.28
N TYR A 306 -11.57 13.64 19.53
CA TYR A 306 -11.06 14.23 20.76
C TYR A 306 -10.95 15.74 20.60
N LEU A 307 -11.47 16.49 21.56
CA LEU A 307 -11.40 17.95 21.60
C LEU A 307 -11.06 18.46 23.01
N SER A 308 -10.57 19.69 23.09
CA SER A 308 -10.22 20.31 24.36
C SER A 308 -11.47 20.66 25.17
N GLU A 309 -11.32 20.81 26.47
CA GLU A 309 -12.38 21.28 27.36
C GLU A 309 -12.86 22.69 26.99
N ALA A 310 -11.94 23.56 26.55
CA ALA A 310 -12.27 24.92 26.13
C ALA A 310 -13.15 24.93 24.87
N ASP A 311 -12.73 24.20 23.84
CA ASP A 311 -13.48 24.11 22.58
C ASP A 311 -14.84 23.44 22.77
N ALA A 312 -14.91 22.44 23.63
CA ALA A 312 -16.18 21.78 23.99
C ALA A 312 -17.15 22.72 24.69
N ARG A 313 -16.66 23.44 25.68
CA ARG A 313 -17.45 24.43 26.45
C ARG A 313 -17.98 25.55 25.56
N GLU A 314 -17.15 26.12 24.71
CA GLU A 314 -17.52 27.16 23.76
C GLU A 314 -18.66 26.74 22.82
N ARG A 315 -18.72 25.44 22.49
CA ARG A 315 -19.69 24.88 21.56
C ARG A 315 -20.86 24.14 22.22
N GLY A 316 -20.90 24.11 23.56
CA GLY A 316 -21.96 23.40 24.30
C GLY A 316 -21.89 21.88 24.10
N ILE A 317 -20.69 21.31 23.85
CA ILE A 317 -20.50 19.90 23.63
C ILE A 317 -20.16 19.20 24.94
N SER A 318 -20.86 18.11 25.22
CA SER A 318 -20.60 17.21 26.36
C SER A 318 -19.85 15.95 25.92
N ASP A 319 -19.18 15.27 26.87
CA ASP A 319 -18.51 14.00 26.58
C ASP A 319 -19.55 12.96 26.11
N ASN A 320 -19.24 12.26 25.02
CA ASN A 320 -20.10 11.30 24.33
C ASN A 320 -21.31 11.91 23.56
N ASP A 321 -21.34 13.19 23.30
CA ASP A 321 -22.27 13.74 22.33
C ASP A 321 -21.92 13.28 20.91
N ARG A 322 -22.93 13.12 20.06
CA ARG A 322 -22.73 13.00 18.61
C ARG A 322 -22.52 14.39 18.02
N ILE A 323 -21.38 14.61 17.42
CA ILE A 323 -21.00 15.90 16.86
C ILE A 323 -20.82 15.81 15.35
N ARG A 324 -21.14 16.86 14.66
CA ARG A 324 -20.88 17.03 13.23
C ARG A 324 -19.56 17.75 13.05
N VAL A 325 -18.62 17.09 12.37
CA VAL A 325 -17.34 17.67 11.95
C VAL A 325 -17.39 17.91 10.46
N TYR A 326 -17.17 19.14 10.02
CA TYR A 326 -17.36 19.50 8.61
C TYR A 326 -16.42 20.60 8.15
N ASN A 327 -16.24 20.65 6.84
CA ASN A 327 -15.62 21.75 6.09
C ASN A 327 -16.26 21.83 4.69
N ASP A 328 -15.69 22.64 3.79
CA ASP A 328 -16.21 22.80 2.42
C ASP A 328 -16.09 21.54 1.56
N VAL A 329 -15.20 20.61 1.94
CA VAL A 329 -14.95 19.37 1.20
C VAL A 329 -15.90 18.25 1.61
N GLY A 330 -16.27 18.19 2.90
CA GLY A 330 -17.12 17.11 3.40
C GLY A 330 -17.38 17.16 4.89
N GLU A 331 -18.07 16.13 5.38
CA GLU A 331 -18.45 16.00 6.78
C GLU A 331 -18.48 14.56 7.26
N PHE A 332 -18.40 14.39 8.58
CA PHE A 332 -18.62 13.11 9.24
C PHE A 332 -19.14 13.34 10.66
N THR A 333 -19.72 12.29 11.27
CA THR A 333 -20.40 12.40 12.58
C THR A 333 -19.80 11.42 13.58
N PRO A 334 -18.74 11.78 14.33
CA PRO A 334 -18.17 10.99 15.40
C PRO A 334 -18.84 11.25 16.74
N TRP A 335 -18.43 10.48 17.75
CA TRP A 335 -18.71 10.79 19.16
C TRP A 335 -17.62 11.70 19.72
N ALA A 336 -18.02 12.70 20.49
CA ALA A 336 -17.11 13.60 21.16
C ALA A 336 -16.40 12.90 22.32
N LYS A 337 -15.11 13.16 22.46
CA LYS A 337 -14.34 12.82 23.66
C LYS A 337 -13.59 14.06 24.15
N ILE A 338 -14.03 14.57 25.28
CA ILE A 338 -13.38 15.73 25.91
C ILE A 338 -12.12 15.26 26.62
N SER A 339 -11.02 15.96 26.41
CA SER A 339 -9.72 15.59 26.97
C SER A 339 -8.86 16.82 27.29
N PRO A 340 -8.32 16.92 28.51
CA PRO A 340 -7.37 17.98 28.87
C PRO A 340 -6.03 17.85 28.15
N ALA A 341 -5.76 16.70 27.52
CA ALA A 341 -4.53 16.47 26.73
C ALA A 341 -4.60 17.06 25.32
N VAL A 342 -5.75 17.55 24.89
CA VAL A 342 -5.94 18.17 23.56
C VAL A 342 -5.83 19.70 23.69
N GLN A 343 -4.96 20.30 22.89
CA GLN A 343 -4.82 21.75 22.86
C GLN A 343 -6.06 22.42 22.23
N PRO A 344 -6.48 23.57 22.75
CA PRO A 344 -7.52 24.36 22.11
C PRO A 344 -7.21 24.67 20.64
N GLY A 345 -8.25 24.69 19.80
CA GLY A 345 -8.12 24.86 18.37
C GLY A 345 -7.75 23.58 17.62
N THR A 346 -7.66 22.44 18.31
CA THR A 346 -7.31 21.13 17.69
C THR A 346 -8.42 20.11 17.89
N LEU A 347 -8.73 19.37 16.84
CA LEU A 347 -9.61 18.22 16.87
C LEU A 347 -8.81 16.99 16.41
N ILE A 348 -8.82 15.90 17.19
CA ILE A 348 -8.09 14.68 16.85
C ILE A 348 -9.07 13.57 16.53
N CYS A 349 -8.99 13.01 15.34
CA CYS A 349 -9.76 11.83 14.95
C CYS A 349 -8.83 10.76 14.36
N TYR A 350 -8.76 9.61 15.02
CA TYR A 350 -7.97 8.51 14.53
C TYR A 350 -8.57 7.92 13.25
N HIS A 351 -7.68 7.58 12.32
CA HIS A 351 -8.04 7.19 10.96
C HIS A 351 -8.71 5.81 10.82
N ALA A 352 -9.10 5.51 9.59
CA ALA A 352 -9.53 4.18 9.12
C ALA A 352 -10.94 3.72 9.53
N TRP A 353 -11.83 4.62 9.78
CA TRP A 353 -13.25 4.31 9.90
C TRP A 353 -13.92 4.24 8.52
N GLU A 354 -14.74 3.22 8.31
CA GLU A 354 -15.65 3.17 7.17
C GLU A 354 -16.88 4.05 7.44
N GLY A 355 -17.42 4.66 6.40
CA GLY A 355 -18.59 5.53 6.49
C GLY A 355 -19.90 4.78 6.61
#